data_bca519e6ac9c54f4be0e8398c37174ff
#
_entry.id   bca519e6ac9c54f4be0e8398c37174ff
#
_cell.length_a   1.000
_cell.length_b   1.000
_cell.length_c   1.000
_cell.angle_alpha   90.00
_cell.angle_beta   90.00
_cell.angle_gamma   90.00
#
_symmetry.space_group_name_H-M   'P 1'
#
loop_
_entity.id
_entity.type
_entity.pdbx_description
1 polymer ?
#
loop_
_entity_poly.entity_id
_entity_poly.type
_entity_poly.pdbx_seq_one_letter_code
_entity_poly.pdbx_strand_id
1 'polypeptide(L)'
;MQWRLTVEPPIIAHQAKPGRCLDCKTWKKPVTGKKPKQSPGTIALNKRAKFDYQLHDRFEAGIALTGWEMKSIRDSKVQLTDTYVNIKNGEAYLLACNITPLKTASTHFVTEPMRPRKLLLHKKELAKIIVATQQKGQTCVPVALYWKGHLVKLEIALATGKKEHDKRSTMKERDWNRDKARVMKSAN
;
A
#
# COMPACT_ATOMS: atom_id res chain seq x y z
N MET A 1 17.39 -33.02 70.20
CA MET A 1 18.65 -33.54 69.64
C MET A 1 18.78 -33.00 68.27
N GLN A 2 19.46 -31.79 68.05
CA GLN A 2 20.83 -31.65 67.59
C GLN A 2 21.06 -32.49 66.32
N TRP A 3 21.43 -31.90 65.18
CA TRP A 3 22.69 -31.21 64.90
C TRP A 3 22.49 -30.19 63.71
N ARG A 4 23.10 -29.00 63.86
CA ARG A 4 23.45 -28.06 62.80
C ARG A 4 24.67 -28.62 62.05
N LEU A 5 24.72 -28.38 60.73
CA LEU A 5 25.99 -28.14 60.03
C LEU A 5 25.76 -27.11 58.91
N THR A 6 26.24 -25.95 59.21
CA THR A 6 26.56 -24.87 58.23
C THR A 6 27.78 -25.25 57.41
N VAL A 7 27.69 -25.20 56.09
CA VAL A 7 28.88 -25.20 55.23
C VAL A 7 28.74 -24.04 54.25
N GLU A 8 29.52 -23.00 54.49
CA GLU A 8 29.76 -21.94 53.52
C GLU A 8 30.70 -22.43 52.42
N PRO A 9 30.47 -22.10 51.14
CA PRO A 9 31.49 -22.28 50.10
C PRO A 9 32.37 -21.04 49.96
N PRO A 10 33.64 -21.20 49.57
CA PRO A 10 34.62 -20.14 49.54
C PRO A 10 34.45 -19.20 48.33
N ILE A 11 34.65 -17.93 48.61
CA ILE A 11 34.80 -16.85 47.67
C ILE A 11 36.11 -17.08 46.88
N ILE A 12 36.00 -17.35 45.59
CA ILE A 12 37.12 -17.20 44.65
C ILE A 12 36.83 -16.07 43.69
N ALA A 13 37.37 -14.92 44.01
CA ALA A 13 37.44 -13.77 43.11
C ALA A 13 38.39 -14.08 41.97
N HIS A 14 37.87 -14.36 40.79
CA HIS A 14 38.66 -14.31 39.58
C HIS A 14 38.31 -12.99 38.83
N GLN A 15 39.20 -12.02 39.00
CA GLN A 15 39.28 -10.84 38.17
C GLN A 15 39.65 -11.26 36.75
N ALA A 16 38.67 -11.36 35.86
CA ALA A 16 38.88 -11.43 34.44
C ALA A 16 38.86 -10.01 33.88
N LYS A 17 40.01 -9.53 33.45
CA LYS A 17 40.19 -8.27 32.69
C LYS A 17 39.33 -8.29 31.44
N PRO A 18 38.70 -7.16 31.04
CA PRO A 18 37.94 -7.08 29.80
C PRO A 18 38.94 -7.15 28.61
N GLY A 19 38.98 -8.33 27.98
CA GLY A 19 39.69 -8.52 26.71
C GLY A 19 38.98 -7.65 25.64
N ARG A 20 39.75 -6.78 25.01
CA ARG A 20 39.33 -6.02 23.81
C ARG A 20 38.98 -7.02 22.70
N CYS A 21 37.72 -7.21 22.41
CA CYS A 21 37.28 -7.80 21.15
C CYS A 21 37.55 -6.83 20.01
N LEU A 22 38.76 -7.00 19.41
CA LEU A 22 39.09 -6.46 18.10
C LEU A 22 38.38 -7.36 17.08
N ASP A 23 37.12 -7.07 16.71
CA ASP A 23 36.51 -7.46 15.43
C ASP A 23 34.97 -7.26 15.42
N CYS A 24 34.50 -6.17 16.03
CA CYS A 24 33.07 -5.82 15.97
C CYS A 24 32.80 -4.69 14.93
N LYS A 25 33.60 -4.63 13.85
CA LYS A 25 33.46 -3.53 12.85
C LYS A 25 32.90 -3.93 11.50
N THR A 26 32.13 -5.00 11.37
CA THR A 26 31.49 -5.28 10.08
C THR A 26 30.06 -5.81 10.18
N TRP A 27 29.27 -5.36 11.15
CA TRP A 27 27.83 -5.51 10.99
C TRP A 27 27.37 -4.39 10.04
N LYS A 28 27.42 -4.65 8.74
CA LYS A 28 26.73 -3.85 7.73
C LYS A 28 25.24 -3.93 8.07
N LYS A 29 24.70 -2.82 8.58
CA LYS A 29 23.26 -2.66 8.78
C LYS A 29 22.56 -3.07 7.48
N PRO A 30 21.49 -3.88 7.54
CA PRO A 30 20.74 -4.22 6.33
C PRO A 30 20.31 -2.91 5.67
N VAL A 31 20.65 -2.77 4.38
CA VAL A 31 20.23 -1.63 3.56
C VAL A 31 18.73 -1.70 3.48
N THR A 32 18.03 -1.01 4.38
CA THR A 32 16.60 -0.81 4.29
C THR A 32 16.36 -0.03 3.00
N GLY A 33 15.93 -0.75 1.96
CA GLY A 33 15.53 -0.14 0.70
C GLY A 33 14.53 0.97 1.03
N LYS A 34 14.90 2.23 0.72
CA LYS A 34 14.02 3.38 0.90
C LYS A 34 12.73 3.08 0.16
N LYS A 35 11.64 2.84 0.89
CA LYS A 35 10.31 2.77 0.32
C LYS A 35 10.12 4.04 -0.52
N PRO A 36 9.58 3.94 -1.75
CA PRO A 36 9.35 5.12 -2.58
C PRO A 36 8.57 6.14 -1.75
N LYS A 37 9.07 7.39 -1.70
CA LYS A 37 8.40 8.49 -0.98
C LYS A 37 7.01 8.64 -1.57
N GLN A 38 6.00 8.23 -0.83
CA GLN A 38 4.62 8.54 -1.13
C GLN A 38 4.42 10.03 -0.84
N SER A 39 3.66 10.72 -1.69
CA SER A 39 3.28 12.10 -1.41
C SER A 39 2.61 12.16 -0.04
N PRO A 40 2.87 13.22 0.78
CA PRO A 40 2.23 13.37 2.07
C PRO A 40 0.70 13.33 1.88
N GLY A 41 0.02 12.42 2.57
CA GLY A 41 -1.42 12.21 2.42
C GLY A 41 -1.86 10.99 1.61
N THR A 42 -0.96 10.28 0.92
CA THR A 42 -1.34 9.05 0.21
C THR A 42 -1.58 7.89 1.18
N ILE A 43 -2.78 7.30 1.13
CA ILE A 43 -3.20 6.16 1.96
C ILE A 43 -2.81 4.85 1.28
N ALA A 44 -3.25 4.67 0.04
CA ALA A 44 -3.00 3.45 -0.73
C ALA A 44 -2.76 3.77 -2.21
N LEU A 45 -1.87 3.01 -2.84
CA LEU A 45 -1.53 3.12 -4.27
C LEU A 45 -1.77 1.79 -4.96
N ASN A 46 -2.47 1.81 -6.09
CA ASN A 46 -2.61 0.67 -6.97
C ASN A 46 -1.41 0.59 -7.94
N LYS A 47 -0.36 -0.09 -7.51
CA LYS A 47 0.84 -0.28 -8.34
C LYS A 47 0.58 -1.19 -9.53
N ARG A 48 -0.35 -2.16 -9.37
CA ARG A 48 -0.71 -3.12 -10.39
C ARG A 48 -1.44 -2.45 -11.56
N ALA A 49 -2.29 -1.46 -11.29
CA ALA A 49 -2.97 -0.70 -12.33
C ALA A 49 -2.00 -0.05 -13.32
N LYS A 50 -0.89 0.53 -12.85
CA LYS A 50 0.15 1.10 -13.73
C LYS A 50 0.92 0.06 -14.54
N PHE A 51 0.97 -1.17 -14.05
CA PHE A 51 1.67 -2.26 -14.74
C PHE A 51 0.79 -2.89 -15.81
N ASP A 52 -0.45 -3.23 -15.46
CA ASP A 52 -1.36 -3.98 -16.32
C ASP A 52 -2.08 -3.13 -17.35
N TYR A 53 -2.26 -1.83 -17.06
CA TYR A 53 -3.05 -0.92 -17.89
C TYR A 53 -2.23 0.28 -18.35
N GLN A 54 -2.57 0.75 -19.56
CA GLN A 54 -2.20 2.07 -20.02
C GLN A 54 -3.23 3.06 -19.49
N LEU A 55 -2.79 3.99 -18.64
CA LEU A 55 -3.66 4.99 -18.02
C LEU A 55 -3.81 6.21 -18.93
N HIS A 56 -5.04 6.64 -19.13
CA HIS A 56 -5.43 7.82 -19.90
C HIS A 56 -5.87 8.95 -18.95
N ASP A 57 -7.06 9.47 -19.17
CA ASP A 57 -7.60 10.59 -18.39
C ASP A 57 -7.80 10.19 -16.92
N ARG A 58 -7.48 11.13 -16.02
CA ARG A 58 -7.61 10.95 -14.58
C ARG A 58 -8.69 11.86 -14.02
N PHE A 59 -9.43 11.36 -13.05
CA PHE A 59 -10.51 12.06 -12.37
C PHE A 59 -10.36 11.91 -10.86
N GLU A 60 -10.75 12.95 -10.11
CA GLU A 60 -10.79 12.94 -8.66
C GLU A 60 -12.21 12.67 -8.19
N ALA A 61 -12.45 11.54 -7.53
CA ALA A 61 -13.74 11.17 -7.00
C ALA A 61 -13.77 11.28 -5.48
N GLY A 62 -14.91 11.68 -4.92
CA GLY A 62 -15.23 11.44 -3.53
C GLY A 62 -15.68 10.00 -3.33
N ILE A 63 -15.60 9.48 -2.13
CA ILE A 63 -16.04 8.12 -1.79
C ILE A 63 -16.96 8.15 -0.57
N ALA A 64 -18.10 7.45 -0.65
CA ALA A 64 -19.02 7.28 0.46
C ALA A 64 -18.57 6.13 1.37
N LEU A 65 -18.13 6.47 2.58
CA LEU A 65 -17.57 5.56 3.56
C LEU A 65 -18.44 5.49 4.81
N THR A 66 -18.40 4.34 5.47
CA THR A 66 -19.01 4.15 6.80
C THR A 66 -18.01 4.52 7.90
N GLY A 67 -18.49 4.68 9.14
CA GLY A 67 -17.65 5.11 10.25
C GLY A 67 -16.50 4.14 10.58
N TRP A 68 -16.73 2.84 10.49
CA TRP A 68 -15.67 1.84 10.73
C TRP A 68 -14.62 1.82 9.61
N GLU A 69 -15.02 2.06 8.35
CA GLU A 69 -14.11 2.16 7.21
C GLU A 69 -13.16 3.35 7.36
N MET A 70 -13.70 4.50 7.82
CA MET A 70 -12.87 5.69 8.10
C MET A 70 -11.79 5.41 9.14
N LYS A 71 -12.12 4.65 10.20
CA LYS A 71 -11.13 4.23 11.21
C LYS A 71 -10.06 3.32 10.58
N SER A 72 -10.46 2.34 9.77
CA SER A 72 -9.53 1.44 9.08
C SER A 72 -8.65 2.16 8.06
N ILE A 73 -9.17 3.17 7.37
CA ILE A 73 -8.42 4.00 6.43
C ILE A 73 -7.34 4.83 7.14
N ARG A 74 -7.63 5.37 8.33
CA ARG A 74 -6.62 6.07 9.15
C ARG A 74 -5.46 5.16 9.53
N ASP A 75 -5.73 3.88 9.78
CA ASP A 75 -4.71 2.85 10.04
C ASP A 75 -4.08 2.29 8.75
N SER A 76 -4.37 2.89 7.58
CA SER A 76 -3.87 2.46 6.27
C SER A 76 -4.18 0.99 5.91
N LYS A 77 -5.27 0.43 6.47
CA LYS A 77 -5.71 -0.96 6.22
C LYS A 77 -6.62 -1.05 5.01
N VAL A 78 -6.15 -0.54 3.88
CA VAL A 78 -6.88 -0.52 2.59
C VAL A 78 -6.03 -1.15 1.52
N GLN A 79 -6.65 -2.00 0.70
CA GLN A 79 -6.04 -2.63 -0.44
C GLN A 79 -6.82 -2.30 -1.71
N LEU A 80 -6.12 -1.65 -2.67
CA LEU A 80 -6.66 -1.26 -3.97
C LEU A 80 -6.28 -2.23 -5.09
N THR A 81 -5.67 -3.36 -4.76
CA THR A 81 -5.30 -4.37 -5.76
C THR A 81 -6.57 -5.03 -6.30
N ASP A 82 -6.62 -5.24 -7.61
CA ASP A 82 -7.75 -5.87 -8.31
C ASP A 82 -9.10 -5.14 -8.19
N THR A 83 -9.06 -3.87 -7.77
CA THR A 83 -10.23 -3.00 -7.63
C THR A 83 -10.57 -2.35 -8.98
N TYR A 84 -11.85 -2.21 -9.28
CA TYR A 84 -12.32 -1.54 -10.49
C TYR A 84 -13.57 -0.70 -10.20
N VAL A 85 -13.85 0.23 -11.10
CA VAL A 85 -15.04 1.10 -11.02
C VAL A 85 -16.07 0.61 -12.02
N ASN A 86 -17.27 0.35 -11.53
CA ASN A 86 -18.42 -0.01 -12.36
C ASN A 86 -19.47 1.11 -12.32
N ILE A 87 -20.11 1.35 -13.44
CA ILE A 87 -21.18 2.33 -13.57
C ILE A 87 -22.49 1.57 -13.69
N LYS A 88 -23.40 1.84 -12.77
CA LYS A 88 -24.73 1.25 -12.74
C LYS A 88 -25.76 2.34 -12.48
N ASN A 89 -26.82 2.39 -13.29
CA ASN A 89 -27.91 3.36 -13.15
C ASN A 89 -27.45 4.83 -13.13
N GLY A 90 -26.42 5.18 -13.91
CA GLY A 90 -25.88 6.55 -13.93
C GLY A 90 -25.08 6.94 -12.69
N GLU A 91 -24.68 5.98 -11.86
CA GLU A 91 -23.84 6.16 -10.69
C GLU A 91 -22.58 5.30 -10.77
N ALA A 92 -21.47 5.80 -10.25
CA ALA A 92 -20.22 5.06 -10.20
C ALA A 92 -20.04 4.37 -8.86
N TYR A 93 -19.62 3.10 -8.89
CA TYR A 93 -19.38 2.27 -7.71
C TYR A 93 -17.96 1.68 -7.77
N LEU A 94 -17.26 1.77 -6.65
CA LEU A 94 -15.99 1.08 -6.44
C LEU A 94 -16.26 -0.34 -5.96
N LEU A 95 -15.79 -1.33 -6.72
CA LEU A 95 -15.96 -2.75 -6.45
C LEU A 95 -14.62 -3.42 -6.11
N ALA A 96 -14.70 -4.52 -5.35
CA ALA A 96 -13.54 -5.33 -4.94
C ALA A 96 -12.46 -4.58 -4.15
N CYS A 97 -12.77 -3.41 -3.57
CA CYS A 97 -11.87 -2.71 -2.68
C CYS A 97 -11.94 -3.33 -1.28
N ASN A 98 -10.84 -3.91 -0.81
CA ASN A 98 -10.78 -4.51 0.51
C ASN A 98 -10.35 -3.49 1.56
N ILE A 99 -11.23 -3.24 2.54
CA ILE A 99 -10.95 -2.44 3.73
C ILE A 99 -11.10 -3.37 4.94
N THR A 100 -9.97 -3.71 5.55
CA THR A 100 -9.96 -4.64 6.69
C THR A 100 -10.49 -3.94 7.95
N PRO A 101 -11.52 -4.48 8.62
CA PRO A 101 -12.02 -3.90 9.87
C PRO A 101 -10.96 -4.03 10.98
N LEU A 102 -10.95 -3.05 11.87
CA LEU A 102 -10.09 -3.07 13.06
C LEU A 102 -10.64 -4.05 14.10
N LYS A 103 -9.76 -4.64 14.90
CA LYS A 103 -10.16 -5.49 16.05
C LYS A 103 -11.04 -4.73 17.06
N THR A 104 -10.93 -3.40 17.09
CA THR A 104 -11.73 -2.51 17.94
C THR A 104 -13.07 -2.10 17.32
N ALA A 105 -13.39 -2.63 16.13
CA ALA A 105 -14.71 -2.40 15.55
C ALA A 105 -15.78 -3.11 16.40
N SER A 106 -16.91 -2.41 16.65
CA SER A 106 -18.01 -3.00 17.41
C SER A 106 -18.55 -4.24 16.70
N THR A 107 -18.77 -5.31 17.46
CA THR A 107 -19.33 -6.57 16.97
C THR A 107 -20.83 -6.45 16.60
N HIS A 108 -21.49 -5.36 16.97
CA HIS A 108 -22.89 -5.12 16.67
C HIS A 108 -23.17 -4.74 15.21
N PHE A 109 -22.15 -4.42 14.43
CA PHE A 109 -22.32 -4.07 13.02
C PHE A 109 -21.71 -5.14 12.13
N VAL A 110 -22.47 -5.59 11.15
CA VAL A 110 -21.97 -6.46 10.09
C VAL A 110 -20.97 -5.64 9.27
N THR A 111 -19.70 -6.01 9.34
CA THR A 111 -18.63 -5.37 8.59
C THR A 111 -18.33 -6.18 7.34
N GLU A 112 -18.70 -5.65 6.17
CA GLU A 112 -18.35 -6.24 4.88
C GLU A 112 -17.11 -5.56 4.30
N PRO A 113 -15.95 -6.22 4.29
CA PRO A 113 -14.70 -5.62 3.80
C PRO A 113 -14.75 -5.23 2.32
N MET A 114 -15.48 -6.00 1.50
CA MET A 114 -15.53 -5.84 0.03
C MET A 114 -16.83 -5.24 -0.50
N ARG A 115 -17.64 -4.61 0.34
CA ARG A 115 -18.91 -4.02 -0.12
C ARG A 115 -18.70 -3.01 -1.26
N PRO A 116 -19.68 -2.85 -2.16
CA PRO A 116 -19.65 -1.78 -3.16
C PRO A 116 -19.73 -0.41 -2.49
N ARG A 117 -18.88 0.53 -2.92
CA ARG A 117 -18.84 1.90 -2.38
C ARG A 117 -19.18 2.89 -3.46
N LYS A 118 -20.14 3.74 -3.19
CA LYS A 118 -20.57 4.79 -4.13
C LYS A 118 -19.47 5.84 -4.25
N LEU A 119 -19.17 6.22 -5.50
CA LEU A 119 -18.25 7.30 -5.83
C LEU A 119 -19.04 8.57 -6.14
N LEU A 120 -18.54 9.69 -5.66
CA LEU A 120 -19.11 11.01 -5.87
C LEU A 120 -18.27 11.73 -6.95
N LEU A 121 -18.87 11.87 -8.11
CA LEU A 121 -18.27 12.49 -9.31
C LEU A 121 -19.18 13.62 -9.82
N HIS A 122 -18.59 14.57 -10.51
CA HIS A 122 -19.39 15.55 -11.23
C HIS A 122 -20.13 14.91 -12.41
N LYS A 123 -21.31 15.40 -12.72
CA LYS A 123 -22.12 14.86 -13.84
C LYS A 123 -21.36 14.88 -15.18
N LYS A 124 -20.56 15.93 -15.42
CA LYS A 124 -19.74 16.04 -16.64
C LYS A 124 -18.64 14.96 -16.70
N GLU A 125 -17.99 14.65 -15.57
CA GLU A 125 -16.95 13.61 -15.49
C GLU A 125 -17.56 12.23 -15.65
N LEU A 126 -18.68 11.98 -14.95
CA LEU A 126 -19.42 10.73 -15.06
C LEU A 126 -19.84 10.45 -16.51
N ALA A 127 -20.36 11.46 -17.22
CA ALA A 127 -20.73 11.33 -18.63
C ALA A 127 -19.53 10.96 -19.50
N LYS A 128 -18.36 11.58 -19.29
CA LYS A 128 -17.11 11.22 -19.99
C LYS A 128 -16.70 9.79 -19.77
N ILE A 129 -16.78 9.32 -18.50
CA ILE A 129 -16.43 7.95 -18.14
C ILE A 129 -17.39 6.96 -18.79
N ILE A 130 -18.70 7.24 -18.79
CA ILE A 130 -19.71 6.39 -19.43
C ILE A 130 -19.40 6.24 -20.94
N VAL A 131 -19.19 7.36 -21.64
CA VAL A 131 -18.88 7.35 -23.06
C VAL A 131 -17.59 6.56 -23.34
N ALA A 132 -16.54 6.79 -22.56
CA ALA A 132 -15.27 6.10 -22.72
C ALA A 132 -15.38 4.57 -22.49
N THR A 133 -16.17 4.18 -21.48
CA THR A 133 -16.36 2.76 -21.16
C THR A 133 -17.22 2.05 -22.20
N GLN A 134 -18.32 2.69 -22.66
CA GLN A 134 -19.25 2.06 -23.59
C GLN A 134 -18.75 2.09 -25.05
N GLN A 135 -18.22 3.25 -25.52
CA GLN A 135 -17.84 3.40 -26.93
C GLN A 135 -16.41 2.97 -27.22
N LYS A 136 -15.48 3.19 -26.28
CA LYS A 136 -14.04 2.92 -26.50
C LYS A 136 -13.57 1.62 -25.84
N GLY A 137 -14.45 0.89 -25.16
CA GLY A 137 -14.09 -0.36 -24.45
C GLY A 137 -13.02 -0.14 -23.37
N GLN A 138 -12.92 1.06 -22.82
CA GLN A 138 -11.98 1.39 -21.76
C GLN A 138 -12.55 0.95 -20.40
N THR A 139 -11.68 0.56 -19.49
CA THR A 139 -12.05 0.23 -18.12
C THR A 139 -11.69 1.40 -17.20
N CYS A 140 -12.47 1.64 -16.16
CA CYS A 140 -12.14 2.64 -15.14
C CYS A 140 -11.51 1.95 -13.93
N VAL A 141 -10.28 2.35 -13.57
CA VAL A 141 -9.48 1.71 -12.52
C VAL A 141 -9.04 2.75 -11.49
N PRO A 142 -9.12 2.44 -10.18
CA PRO A 142 -8.57 3.32 -9.15
C PRO A 142 -7.04 3.27 -9.16
N VAL A 143 -6.43 4.44 -9.04
CA VAL A 143 -4.97 4.64 -9.06
C VAL A 143 -4.43 4.87 -7.65
N ALA A 144 -5.04 5.77 -6.92
CA ALA A 144 -4.59 6.19 -5.60
C ALA A 144 -5.74 6.60 -4.69
N LEU A 145 -5.62 6.29 -3.43
CA LEU A 145 -6.47 6.80 -2.35
C LEU A 145 -5.63 7.73 -1.49
N TYR A 146 -6.11 8.94 -1.21
CA TYR A 146 -5.35 9.96 -0.48
C TYR A 146 -6.24 10.88 0.34
N TRP A 147 -5.62 11.55 1.32
CA TRP A 147 -6.25 12.60 2.10
C TRP A 147 -6.15 13.94 1.38
N LYS A 148 -7.27 14.64 1.28
CA LYS A 148 -7.34 16.04 0.87
C LYS A 148 -8.01 16.85 1.97
N GLY A 149 -7.20 17.44 2.84
CA GLY A 149 -7.70 17.99 4.10
C GLY A 149 -8.29 16.89 4.98
N HIS A 150 -9.56 17.02 5.32
CA HIS A 150 -10.30 16.05 6.14
C HIS A 150 -11.07 14.99 5.32
N LEU A 151 -11.04 15.09 4.00
CA LEU A 151 -11.79 14.21 3.10
C LEU A 151 -10.87 13.15 2.49
N VAL A 152 -11.42 11.95 2.35
CA VAL A 152 -10.79 10.88 1.56
C VAL A 152 -11.19 11.06 0.11
N LYS A 153 -10.20 11.13 -0.77
CA LYS A 153 -10.37 11.23 -2.23
C LYS A 153 -9.76 10.01 -2.91
N LEU A 154 -10.40 9.60 -3.99
CA LEU A 154 -9.96 8.52 -4.85
C LEU A 154 -9.59 9.07 -6.23
N GLU A 155 -8.35 8.89 -6.65
CA GLU A 155 -7.94 9.13 -8.01
C GLU A 155 -8.31 7.91 -8.85
N ILE A 156 -9.14 8.09 -9.86
CA ILE A 156 -9.53 7.07 -10.83
C ILE A 156 -8.99 7.46 -12.20
N ALA A 157 -8.70 6.46 -13.04
CA ALA A 157 -8.24 6.70 -14.40
C ALA A 157 -8.97 5.80 -15.40
N LEU A 158 -9.23 6.32 -16.57
CA LEU A 158 -9.59 5.52 -17.73
C LEU A 158 -8.37 4.72 -18.16
N ALA A 159 -8.55 3.45 -18.43
CA ALA A 159 -7.47 2.54 -18.68
C ALA A 159 -7.77 1.58 -19.83
N THR A 160 -6.77 1.31 -20.63
CA THR A 160 -6.79 0.26 -21.66
C THR A 160 -5.83 -0.84 -21.26
N GLY A 161 -6.24 -2.10 -21.34
CA GLY A 161 -5.37 -3.23 -21.03
C GLY A 161 -4.14 -3.25 -21.93
N LYS A 162 -2.95 -3.36 -21.34
CA LYS A 162 -1.70 -3.53 -22.10
C LYS A 162 -1.61 -4.93 -22.67
N LYS A 163 -1.13 -5.02 -23.91
CA LYS A 163 -0.78 -6.30 -24.51
C LYS A 163 0.42 -6.91 -23.78
N GLU A 164 0.56 -8.21 -23.84
CA GLU A 164 1.63 -8.93 -23.14
C GLU A 164 3.03 -8.50 -23.59
N HIS A 165 3.19 -8.17 -24.85
CA HIS A 165 4.44 -7.61 -25.41
C HIS A 165 4.84 -6.29 -24.72
N ASP A 166 3.88 -5.39 -24.50
CA ASP A 166 4.14 -4.10 -23.83
C ASP A 166 4.52 -4.30 -22.35
N LYS A 167 3.96 -5.31 -21.70
CA LYS A 167 4.34 -5.66 -20.32
C LYS A 167 5.80 -6.13 -20.25
N ARG A 168 6.22 -6.97 -21.19
CA ARG A 168 7.62 -7.47 -21.28
C ARG A 168 8.62 -6.35 -21.53
N SER A 169 8.31 -5.41 -22.43
CA SER A 169 9.16 -4.25 -22.71
C SER A 169 9.30 -3.35 -21.46
N THR A 170 8.20 -3.09 -20.76
CA THR A 170 8.20 -2.31 -19.51
C THR A 170 9.02 -2.99 -18.41
N MET A 171 9.03 -4.32 -18.33
CA MET A 171 9.86 -5.06 -17.37
C MET A 171 11.34 -4.93 -17.71
N LYS A 172 11.73 -5.14 -18.97
CA LYS A 172 13.12 -4.97 -19.43
C LYS A 172 13.66 -3.57 -19.15
N GLU A 173 12.85 -2.54 -19.40
CA GLU A 173 13.24 -1.15 -19.12
C GLU A 173 13.45 -0.89 -17.64
N ARG A 174 12.58 -1.42 -16.78
CA ARG A 174 12.73 -1.31 -15.31
C ARG A 174 13.98 -2.01 -14.81
N ASP A 175 14.29 -3.18 -15.32
CA ASP A 175 15.47 -3.94 -14.93
C ASP A 175 16.74 -3.24 -15.41
N TRP A 176 16.77 -2.78 -16.65
CA TRP A 176 17.84 -1.94 -17.19
C TRP A 176 18.08 -0.69 -16.34
N ASN A 177 17.03 0.05 -16.00
CA ASN A 177 17.15 1.24 -15.15
C ASN A 177 17.66 0.93 -13.75
N ARG A 178 17.30 -0.23 -13.19
CA ARG A 178 17.83 -0.71 -11.92
C ARG A 178 19.33 -1.01 -11.99
N ASP A 179 19.75 -1.71 -13.03
CA ASP A 179 21.14 -2.11 -13.22
C ASP A 179 22.01 -0.90 -13.52
N LYS A 180 21.55 0.01 -14.39
CA LYS A 180 22.18 1.31 -14.61
C LYS A 180 22.37 2.09 -13.30
N ALA A 181 21.33 2.15 -12.46
CA ALA A 181 21.44 2.83 -11.17
C ALA A 181 22.42 2.14 -10.18
N ARG A 182 22.62 0.82 -10.27
CA ARG A 182 23.62 0.09 -9.49
C ARG A 182 25.04 0.44 -9.95
N VAL A 183 25.28 0.37 -11.25
CA VAL A 183 26.60 0.70 -11.85
C VAL A 183 26.99 2.14 -11.53
N MET A 184 26.09 3.10 -11.68
CA MET A 184 26.37 4.51 -11.35
C MET A 184 26.66 4.75 -9.87
N LYS A 185 26.14 3.92 -8.97
CA LYS A 185 26.44 4.00 -7.53
C LYS A 185 27.77 3.35 -7.15
N SER A 186 28.22 2.37 -7.90
CA SER A 186 29.51 1.71 -7.67
C SER A 186 30.67 2.49 -8.28
N ALA A 187 30.40 3.41 -9.21
CA ALA A 187 31.43 4.25 -9.85
C ALA A 187 31.70 5.57 -9.11
N ASN A 188 30.91 5.90 -8.07
CA ASN A 188 31.16 7.00 -7.13
C ASN A 188 31.55 6.45 -5.75
#